data_bd8abe9773c9971bfc028eabef2cfdbb
#
_entry.id   bd8abe9773c9971bfc028eabef2cfdbb
#
_cell.length_a   1.000
_cell.length_b   1.000
_cell.length_c   1.000
_cell.angle_alpha   90.00
_cell.angle_beta   90.00
_cell.angle_gamma   90.00
#
_symmetry.space_group_name_H-M   'P 1'
#
loop_
_entity.id
_entity.type
_entity.pdbx_description
1 polymer ?
#
loop_
_entity_poly.entity_id
_entity_poly.type
_entity_poly.pdbx_seq_one_letter_code
_entity_poly.pdbx_strand_id
1 'polypeptide(L)'
;MEIDATTLQFDERNIADPLLGSVHDPIYQGAGAFGNAGIPRPRPGAVCEAHGGVLFIDEIGELHPVQMNKLLKVLEDRVARFQSSYYSSSNKSIPPYIHQIFRKGMPADFRLIGATTRNPQEIPEALRSRCTEIFFEPLDRTAVEKIAENSLRRAGISYEEGLCGRIAAYAGGGRDAVNLVQSLTSLAWMEGKKKITARDLEWAAEAGRYQPLYRQKIAKQPQVGVVNGLGVQGNGRGTLLSVEAVVQKGGNGLTVTGIVEEEEMKNGQGTAKRKSNARSAAENVLTLLEQFGFSAQDFYVHLNFPGGIPVDGPSAGVAMFLAVYSAFTEIPVAHTLALTGEVGLHGQVLPVGGVEQKLAAAKEAGATKVLIPKQNWKENYHNLGIEVIPVATVQELLGAVFLSEGAALSEGIDFLQEKEIG
;
A
#
# COMPACT_ATOMS: atom_id res chain seq x y z
N MET A 1 7.71 -11.73 -25.15
CA MET A 1 6.50 -10.91 -25.43
C MET A 1 6.14 -10.10 -24.23
N GLU A 2 5.90 -8.81 -24.38
CA GLU A 2 5.50 -7.88 -23.31
C GLU A 2 4.21 -7.17 -23.73
N ILE A 3 3.26 -7.07 -22.80
CA ILE A 3 1.98 -6.39 -23.00
C ILE A 3 1.60 -5.63 -21.73
N ASP A 4 0.84 -4.57 -21.89
CA ASP A 4 0.25 -3.78 -20.80
C ASP A 4 -1.26 -4.04 -20.77
N ALA A 5 -1.75 -4.58 -19.65
CA ALA A 5 -3.16 -4.95 -19.52
C ALA A 5 -4.10 -3.73 -19.56
N THR A 6 -3.63 -2.54 -19.19
CA THR A 6 -4.43 -1.31 -19.24
C THR A 6 -4.76 -0.89 -20.67
N THR A 7 -3.96 -1.33 -21.65
CA THR A 7 -4.16 -1.04 -23.07
C THR A 7 -5.03 -2.08 -23.78
N LEU A 8 -5.31 -3.21 -23.12
CA LEU A 8 -6.09 -4.28 -23.69
C LEU A 8 -7.58 -3.97 -23.59
N GLN A 9 -8.18 -3.56 -24.70
CA GLN A 9 -9.63 -3.41 -24.77
C GLN A 9 -10.31 -4.78 -24.77
N PHE A 10 -11.27 -4.97 -23.87
CA PHE A 10 -12.13 -6.14 -23.88
C PHE A 10 -13.30 -5.89 -24.88
N ASP A 11 -13.38 -6.73 -25.91
CA ASP A 11 -14.50 -6.74 -26.85
C ASP A 11 -15.39 -7.97 -26.57
N GLU A 12 -16.61 -7.73 -26.09
CA GLU A 12 -17.59 -8.80 -25.82
C GLU A 12 -17.88 -9.67 -27.05
N ARG A 13 -17.72 -9.12 -28.27
CA ARG A 13 -17.93 -9.83 -29.53
C ARG A 13 -16.77 -10.71 -29.94
N ASN A 14 -15.64 -10.70 -29.18
CA ASN A 14 -14.39 -11.41 -29.48
C ASN A 14 -13.85 -11.14 -30.90
N ILE A 15 -14.13 -9.96 -31.46
CA ILE A 15 -13.69 -9.59 -32.81
C ILE A 15 -12.19 -9.32 -32.84
N ALA A 16 -11.67 -8.77 -31.76
CA ALA A 16 -10.25 -8.53 -31.56
C ALA A 16 -9.87 -8.78 -30.11
N ASP A 17 -9.16 -9.85 -29.83
CA ASP A 17 -8.57 -10.12 -28.51
C ASP A 17 -7.04 -10.20 -28.68
N PRO A 18 -6.32 -9.11 -28.38
CA PRO A 18 -4.87 -9.07 -28.53
C PRO A 18 -4.14 -10.08 -27.63
N LEU A 19 -4.72 -10.42 -26.48
CA LEU A 19 -4.13 -11.36 -25.53
C LEU A 19 -4.26 -12.81 -26.02
N LEU A 20 -5.47 -13.22 -26.33
CA LEU A 20 -5.80 -14.64 -26.59
C LEU A 20 -5.85 -14.97 -28.06
N GLY A 21 -6.01 -13.96 -28.88
CA GLY A 21 -6.26 -14.11 -30.30
C GLY A 21 -7.75 -14.10 -30.66
N SER A 22 -8.01 -13.96 -31.94
CA SER A 22 -9.35 -13.77 -32.48
C SER A 22 -9.59 -14.62 -33.72
N VAL A 23 -10.84 -14.71 -34.17
CA VAL A 23 -11.19 -15.27 -35.45
C VAL A 23 -11.78 -14.17 -36.34
N HIS A 24 -11.15 -13.91 -37.47
CA HIS A 24 -11.73 -13.05 -38.50
C HIS A 24 -12.74 -13.86 -39.30
N ASP A 25 -14.01 -13.71 -38.91
CA ASP A 25 -15.11 -14.34 -39.61
C ASP A 25 -15.41 -13.68 -40.95
N PRO A 26 -16.02 -14.41 -41.93
CA PRO A 26 -16.31 -13.92 -43.28
C PRO A 26 -17.11 -12.61 -43.31
N ILE A 27 -17.99 -12.39 -42.38
CA ILE A 27 -18.80 -11.17 -42.24
C ILE A 27 -17.93 -9.90 -42.13
N TYR A 28 -16.78 -10.00 -41.46
CA TYR A 28 -15.85 -8.87 -41.25
C TYR A 28 -14.83 -8.72 -42.40
N GLN A 29 -14.83 -9.65 -43.39
CA GLN A 29 -13.90 -9.61 -44.53
C GLN A 29 -14.45 -8.84 -45.73
N GLY A 30 -15.60 -8.14 -45.57
CA GLY A 30 -16.18 -7.33 -46.63
C GLY A 30 -16.73 -8.15 -47.81
N ALA A 31 -17.08 -9.38 -47.59
CA ALA A 31 -17.63 -10.29 -48.61
C ALA A 31 -19.11 -9.99 -48.91
N GLY A 32 -19.44 -8.80 -49.38
CA GLY A 32 -20.69 -8.32 -49.92
C GLY A 32 -21.84 -9.35 -50.07
N ALA A 33 -22.51 -9.44 -51.20
CA ALA A 33 -23.61 -10.39 -51.49
C ALA A 33 -23.23 -11.89 -51.41
N PHE A 34 -21.93 -12.22 -51.25
CA PHE A 34 -21.38 -13.58 -51.10
C PHE A 34 -21.02 -13.96 -49.65
N GLY A 35 -21.64 -13.35 -48.64
CA GLY A 35 -21.32 -13.45 -47.24
C GLY A 35 -21.08 -14.84 -46.62
N ASN A 36 -21.45 -15.93 -47.28
CA ASN A 36 -21.22 -17.31 -46.83
C ASN A 36 -20.00 -17.99 -47.47
N ALA A 37 -19.29 -17.34 -48.40
CA ALA A 37 -18.17 -17.93 -49.13
C ALA A 37 -16.80 -17.71 -48.46
N GLY A 38 -16.74 -16.91 -47.38
CA GLY A 38 -15.50 -16.63 -46.68
C GLY A 38 -15.06 -17.77 -45.74
N ILE A 39 -13.75 -17.86 -45.52
CA ILE A 39 -13.15 -18.85 -44.61
C ILE A 39 -12.81 -18.14 -43.28
N PRO A 40 -13.27 -18.65 -42.13
CA PRO A 40 -12.88 -18.09 -40.85
C PRO A 40 -11.37 -18.22 -40.62
N ARG A 41 -10.70 -17.11 -40.34
CA ARG A 41 -9.23 -17.04 -40.17
C ARG A 41 -8.83 -16.81 -38.76
N PRO A 42 -8.31 -17.82 -38.04
CA PRO A 42 -7.75 -17.64 -36.72
C PRO A 42 -6.52 -16.73 -36.76
N ARG A 43 -6.45 -15.75 -35.86
CA ARG A 43 -5.28 -14.90 -35.64
C ARG A 43 -4.72 -15.18 -34.24
N PRO A 44 -3.41 -15.47 -34.13
CA PRO A 44 -2.79 -15.67 -32.85
C PRO A 44 -2.83 -14.38 -32.01
N GLY A 45 -2.95 -14.51 -30.71
CA GLY A 45 -2.72 -13.44 -29.74
C GLY A 45 -1.38 -13.63 -29.03
N ALA A 46 -1.09 -12.72 -28.10
CA ALA A 46 0.17 -12.70 -27.37
C ALA A 46 0.51 -14.03 -26.67
N VAL A 47 -0.49 -14.79 -26.21
CA VAL A 47 -0.28 -16.12 -25.61
C VAL A 47 0.32 -17.12 -26.58
N CYS A 48 -0.05 -17.06 -27.88
CA CYS A 48 0.51 -17.93 -28.90
C CYS A 48 1.89 -17.45 -29.36
N GLU A 49 2.07 -16.13 -29.45
CA GLU A 49 3.36 -15.51 -29.83
C GLU A 49 4.43 -15.73 -28.77
N ALA A 50 4.03 -15.84 -27.50
CA ALA A 50 4.92 -16.15 -26.38
C ALA A 50 5.29 -17.66 -26.28
N HIS A 51 4.75 -18.51 -27.16
CA HIS A 51 5.03 -19.95 -27.11
C HIS A 51 6.53 -20.27 -27.12
N GLY A 52 6.95 -21.13 -26.20
CA GLY A 52 8.36 -21.49 -25.97
C GLY A 52 9.18 -20.43 -25.22
N GLY A 53 8.55 -19.33 -24.78
CA GLY A 53 9.24 -18.21 -24.14
C GLY A 53 8.54 -17.70 -22.89
N VAL A 54 8.57 -16.38 -22.72
CA VAL A 54 8.01 -15.65 -21.59
C VAL A 54 6.96 -14.66 -22.06
N LEU A 55 5.80 -14.64 -21.41
CA LEU A 55 4.79 -13.60 -21.51
C LEU A 55 4.85 -12.73 -20.26
N PHE A 56 5.28 -11.47 -20.42
CA PHE A 56 5.22 -10.46 -19.38
C PHE A 56 3.96 -9.62 -19.55
N ILE A 57 3.16 -9.54 -18.51
CA ILE A 57 1.94 -8.72 -18.48
C ILE A 57 2.10 -7.67 -17.38
N ASP A 58 2.25 -6.41 -17.80
CA ASP A 58 2.22 -5.29 -16.87
C ASP A 58 0.78 -4.97 -16.48
N GLU A 59 0.58 -4.58 -15.23
CA GLU A 59 -0.73 -4.33 -14.60
C GLU A 59 -1.73 -5.50 -14.83
N ILE A 60 -1.27 -6.73 -14.62
CA ILE A 60 -2.10 -7.95 -14.84
C ILE A 60 -3.43 -7.92 -14.08
N GLY A 61 -3.49 -7.21 -12.96
CA GLY A 61 -4.72 -7.00 -12.19
C GLY A 61 -5.81 -6.21 -12.93
N GLU A 62 -5.46 -5.49 -14.01
CA GLU A 62 -6.40 -4.70 -14.82
C GLU A 62 -7.07 -5.54 -15.93
N LEU A 63 -6.66 -6.81 -16.11
CA LEU A 63 -7.33 -7.69 -17.07
C LEU A 63 -8.81 -7.86 -16.73
N HIS A 64 -9.66 -7.77 -17.75
CA HIS A 64 -11.07 -8.07 -17.59
C HIS A 64 -11.26 -9.51 -17.08
N PRO A 65 -12.22 -9.80 -16.16
CA PRO A 65 -12.41 -11.14 -15.58
C PRO A 65 -12.54 -12.27 -16.60
N VAL A 66 -13.17 -12.00 -17.74
CA VAL A 66 -13.30 -12.99 -18.83
C VAL A 66 -11.95 -13.31 -19.46
N GLN A 67 -11.09 -12.29 -19.70
CA GLN A 67 -9.74 -12.48 -20.23
C GLN A 67 -8.86 -13.23 -19.23
N MET A 68 -8.97 -12.88 -17.94
CA MET A 68 -8.28 -13.57 -16.86
C MET A 68 -8.63 -15.05 -16.81
N ASN A 69 -9.92 -15.38 -16.84
CA ASN A 69 -10.37 -16.79 -16.83
C ASN A 69 -9.88 -17.58 -18.06
N LYS A 70 -9.91 -16.96 -19.23
CA LYS A 70 -9.38 -17.58 -20.44
C LYS A 70 -7.85 -17.75 -20.37
N LEU A 71 -7.11 -16.77 -19.84
CA LEU A 71 -5.67 -16.87 -19.62
C LEU A 71 -5.34 -18.05 -18.70
N LEU A 72 -6.06 -18.18 -17.59
CA LEU A 72 -5.91 -19.32 -16.65
C LEU A 72 -6.10 -20.66 -17.39
N LYS A 73 -7.11 -20.73 -18.28
CA LYS A 73 -7.36 -21.93 -19.07
C LYS A 73 -6.22 -22.24 -20.03
N VAL A 74 -5.64 -21.22 -20.65
CA VAL A 74 -4.46 -21.38 -21.53
C VAL A 74 -3.24 -21.86 -20.73
N LEU A 75 -3.02 -21.33 -19.52
CA LEU A 75 -1.92 -21.77 -18.65
C LEU A 75 -2.05 -23.26 -18.25
N GLU A 76 -3.27 -23.77 -18.09
CA GLU A 76 -3.53 -25.18 -17.80
C GLU A 76 -3.34 -26.07 -19.02
N ASP A 77 -4.04 -25.72 -20.13
CA ASP A 77 -4.11 -26.56 -21.34
C ASP A 77 -2.85 -26.43 -22.21
N ARG A 78 -2.05 -25.38 -22.03
CA ARG A 78 -0.90 -24.99 -22.89
C ARG A 78 -1.30 -24.81 -24.36
N VAL A 79 -2.56 -24.47 -24.60
CA VAL A 79 -3.16 -24.33 -25.92
C VAL A 79 -4.19 -23.21 -25.91
N ALA A 80 -4.12 -22.32 -26.90
CA ALA A 80 -5.16 -21.33 -27.16
C ALA A 80 -6.21 -21.93 -28.12
N ARG A 81 -7.48 -21.95 -27.71
CA ARG A 81 -8.59 -22.51 -28.48
C ARG A 81 -9.38 -21.41 -29.16
N PHE A 82 -9.71 -21.63 -30.42
CA PHE A 82 -10.49 -20.71 -31.25
C PHE A 82 -11.88 -21.29 -31.50
N GLN A 83 -12.88 -20.41 -31.52
CA GLN A 83 -14.27 -20.77 -31.84
C GLN A 83 -14.83 -19.78 -32.85
N SER A 84 -15.60 -20.28 -33.81
CA SER A 84 -16.30 -19.45 -34.80
C SER A 84 -17.60 -20.16 -35.18
N SER A 85 -18.68 -19.40 -35.27
CA SER A 85 -19.98 -19.88 -35.77
C SER A 85 -19.95 -20.22 -37.26
N TYR A 86 -18.94 -19.72 -37.99
CA TYR A 86 -18.76 -19.96 -39.43
C TYR A 86 -17.87 -21.13 -39.72
N TYR A 87 -17.30 -21.78 -38.72
CA TYR A 87 -16.47 -22.96 -38.89
C TYR A 87 -17.33 -24.23 -38.94
N SER A 88 -17.18 -25.01 -40.04
CA SER A 88 -17.73 -26.37 -40.15
C SER A 88 -16.62 -27.36 -40.45
N SER A 89 -16.54 -28.42 -39.68
CA SER A 89 -15.55 -29.49 -39.87
C SER A 89 -15.77 -30.31 -41.19
N SER A 90 -16.97 -30.23 -41.80
CA SER A 90 -17.31 -30.88 -43.07
C SER A 90 -17.05 -30.02 -44.29
N ASN A 91 -16.72 -28.74 -44.12
CA ASN A 91 -16.47 -27.82 -45.23
C ASN A 91 -15.10 -28.08 -45.88
N LYS A 92 -15.10 -28.72 -47.05
CA LYS A 92 -13.90 -29.09 -47.79
C LYS A 92 -13.15 -27.87 -48.39
N SER A 93 -13.78 -26.71 -48.47
CA SER A 93 -13.12 -25.48 -48.97
C SER A 93 -12.17 -24.84 -47.94
N ILE A 94 -12.27 -25.22 -46.67
CA ILE A 94 -11.40 -24.77 -45.57
C ILE A 94 -10.05 -25.50 -45.64
N PRO A 95 -8.91 -24.80 -45.70
CA PRO A 95 -7.60 -25.42 -45.72
C PRO A 95 -7.35 -26.36 -44.52
N PRO A 96 -6.62 -27.49 -44.71
CA PRO A 96 -6.38 -28.46 -43.64
C PRO A 96 -5.74 -27.87 -42.37
N TYR A 97 -4.85 -26.90 -42.51
CA TYR A 97 -4.20 -26.25 -41.34
C TYR A 97 -5.19 -25.46 -40.49
N ILE A 98 -6.21 -24.83 -41.09
CA ILE A 98 -7.28 -24.13 -40.37
C ILE A 98 -8.14 -25.15 -39.61
N HIS A 99 -8.48 -26.28 -40.23
CA HIS A 99 -9.16 -27.36 -39.52
C HIS A 99 -8.37 -27.85 -38.31
N GLN A 100 -7.04 -27.94 -38.45
CA GLN A 100 -6.18 -28.37 -37.35
C GLN A 100 -6.23 -27.36 -36.19
N ILE A 101 -6.19 -26.04 -36.49
CA ILE A 101 -6.25 -24.99 -35.50
C ILE A 101 -7.59 -25.02 -34.74
N PHE A 102 -8.72 -25.14 -35.42
CA PHE A 102 -10.02 -25.22 -34.77
C PHE A 102 -10.20 -26.50 -33.90
N ARG A 103 -9.60 -27.62 -34.34
CA ARG A 103 -9.68 -28.89 -33.61
C ARG A 103 -8.73 -28.99 -32.45
N LYS A 104 -7.48 -28.58 -32.61
CA LYS A 104 -6.40 -28.76 -31.63
C LYS A 104 -6.06 -27.48 -30.88
N GLY A 105 -6.41 -26.31 -31.40
CA GLY A 105 -5.93 -25.01 -30.94
C GLY A 105 -4.54 -24.69 -31.49
N MET A 106 -4.01 -23.53 -31.09
CA MET A 106 -2.62 -23.13 -31.31
C MET A 106 -1.79 -23.36 -30.05
N PRO A 107 -0.53 -23.82 -30.18
CA PRO A 107 0.36 -23.99 -29.02
C PRO A 107 0.56 -22.66 -28.29
N ALA A 108 0.51 -22.70 -26.94
CA ALA A 108 0.65 -21.58 -26.07
C ALA A 108 1.33 -22.00 -24.76
N ASP A 109 2.45 -22.70 -24.86
CA ASP A 109 3.28 -23.09 -23.73
C ASP A 109 4.31 -21.99 -23.44
N PHE A 110 4.11 -21.21 -22.42
CA PHE A 110 4.95 -20.09 -22.02
C PHE A 110 5.07 -19.99 -20.50
N ARG A 111 6.02 -19.22 -20.02
CA ARG A 111 6.10 -18.80 -18.61
C ARG A 111 5.44 -17.43 -18.47
N LEU A 112 4.52 -17.31 -17.50
CA LEU A 112 3.87 -16.05 -17.20
C LEU A 112 4.66 -15.29 -16.15
N ILE A 113 4.89 -13.99 -16.39
CA ILE A 113 5.33 -13.03 -15.39
C ILE A 113 4.31 -11.90 -15.41
N GLY A 114 3.66 -11.66 -14.29
CA GLY A 114 2.69 -10.56 -14.12
C GLY A 114 3.21 -9.54 -13.13
N ALA A 115 3.12 -8.26 -13.45
CA ALA A 115 3.31 -7.16 -12.51
C ALA A 115 1.97 -6.49 -12.23
N THR A 116 1.77 -5.99 -11.00
CA THR A 116 0.56 -5.26 -10.63
C THR A 116 0.82 -4.36 -9.44
N THR A 117 0.11 -3.24 -9.40
CA THR A 117 0.05 -2.33 -8.25
C THR A 117 -1.13 -2.62 -7.32
N ARG A 118 -2.03 -3.53 -7.70
CA ARG A 118 -3.19 -3.92 -6.89
C ARG A 118 -2.80 -4.74 -5.67
N ASN A 119 -3.61 -4.61 -4.61
CA ASN A 119 -3.45 -5.44 -3.43
C ASN A 119 -3.68 -6.92 -3.76
N PRO A 120 -2.96 -7.85 -3.10
CA PRO A 120 -3.13 -9.29 -3.33
C PRO A 120 -4.58 -9.78 -3.21
N GLN A 121 -5.37 -9.16 -2.32
CA GLN A 121 -6.78 -9.50 -2.11
C GLN A 121 -7.69 -9.16 -3.31
N GLU A 122 -7.27 -8.23 -4.17
CA GLU A 122 -7.98 -7.83 -5.38
C GLU A 122 -7.65 -8.72 -6.58
N ILE A 123 -6.58 -9.53 -6.48
CA ILE A 123 -6.16 -10.47 -7.53
C ILE A 123 -6.85 -11.81 -7.31
N PRO A 124 -7.48 -12.41 -8.35
CA PRO A 124 -8.15 -13.69 -8.22
C PRO A 124 -7.25 -14.78 -7.62
N GLU A 125 -7.75 -15.47 -6.61
CA GLU A 125 -7.03 -16.56 -5.93
C GLU A 125 -6.57 -17.66 -6.91
N ALA A 126 -7.38 -17.91 -7.94
CA ALA A 126 -7.05 -18.86 -9.01
C ALA A 126 -5.75 -18.53 -9.76
N LEU A 127 -5.42 -17.24 -9.92
CA LEU A 127 -4.14 -16.82 -10.50
C LEU A 127 -3.02 -16.92 -9.45
N ARG A 128 -3.25 -16.39 -8.26
CA ARG A 128 -2.27 -16.36 -7.18
C ARG A 128 -1.77 -17.75 -6.81
N SER A 129 -2.69 -18.73 -6.70
CA SER A 129 -2.32 -20.12 -6.38
C SER A 129 -1.45 -20.82 -7.43
N ARG A 130 -1.35 -20.27 -8.65
CA ARG A 130 -0.52 -20.80 -9.74
C ARG A 130 0.79 -20.04 -9.95
N CYS A 131 0.98 -18.94 -9.21
CA CYS A 131 2.15 -18.07 -9.32
C CYS A 131 2.95 -18.03 -8.01
N THR A 132 4.25 -17.77 -8.12
CA THR A 132 5.04 -17.35 -6.96
C THR A 132 4.90 -15.85 -6.82
N GLU A 133 4.46 -15.39 -5.64
CA GLU A 133 4.31 -13.97 -5.35
C GLU A 133 5.64 -13.38 -4.86
N ILE A 134 6.03 -12.26 -5.43
CA ILE A 134 7.20 -11.48 -5.04
C ILE A 134 6.73 -10.05 -4.75
N PHE A 135 6.95 -9.60 -3.52
CA PHE A 135 6.57 -8.25 -3.10
C PHE A 135 7.77 -7.32 -3.20
N PHE A 136 7.54 -6.16 -3.82
CA PHE A 136 8.51 -5.08 -3.88
C PHE A 136 8.15 -4.03 -2.84
N GLU A 137 9.10 -3.72 -1.97
CA GLU A 137 8.93 -2.66 -0.99
C GLU A 137 8.97 -1.27 -1.65
N PRO A 138 8.20 -0.29 -1.11
CA PRO A 138 8.33 1.09 -1.55
C PRO A 138 9.77 1.58 -1.40
N LEU A 139 10.23 2.37 -2.38
CA LEU A 139 11.57 2.95 -2.33
C LEU A 139 11.72 3.87 -1.12
N ASP A 140 12.77 3.67 -0.34
CA ASP A 140 13.18 4.59 0.71
C ASP A 140 13.81 5.86 0.13
N ARG A 141 14.05 6.85 0.98
CA ARG A 141 14.65 8.11 0.58
C ARG A 141 16.01 7.91 -0.08
N THR A 142 16.85 7.04 0.47
CA THR A 142 18.20 6.81 -0.01
C THR A 142 18.21 6.16 -1.41
N ALA A 143 17.26 5.28 -1.67
CA ALA A 143 17.03 4.71 -3.00
C ALA A 143 16.57 5.77 -4.01
N VAL A 144 15.66 6.67 -3.61
CA VAL A 144 15.18 7.77 -4.46
C VAL A 144 16.32 8.78 -4.73
N GLU A 145 17.15 9.11 -3.73
CA GLU A 145 18.35 9.95 -3.89
C GLU A 145 19.31 9.34 -4.91
N LYS A 146 19.56 8.05 -4.82
CA LYS A 146 20.42 7.30 -5.74
C LYS A 146 19.87 7.26 -7.17
N ILE A 147 18.56 7.17 -7.33
CA ILE A 147 17.89 7.25 -8.63
C ILE A 147 18.08 8.65 -9.23
N ALA A 148 17.87 9.71 -8.45
CA ALA A 148 18.10 11.09 -8.88
C ALA A 148 19.57 11.30 -9.29
N GLU A 149 20.51 10.83 -8.48
CA GLU A 149 21.95 10.89 -8.79
C GLU A 149 22.30 10.20 -10.10
N ASN A 150 21.83 8.96 -10.28
CA ASN A 150 22.07 8.20 -11.50
C ASN A 150 21.47 8.88 -12.73
N SER A 151 20.28 9.49 -12.58
CA SER A 151 19.62 10.24 -13.66
C SER A 151 20.38 11.49 -14.05
N LEU A 152 20.85 12.29 -13.07
CA LEU A 152 21.70 13.47 -13.30
C LEU A 152 23.03 13.09 -13.95
N ARG A 153 23.65 12.01 -13.50
CA ARG A 153 24.91 11.50 -14.08
C ARG A 153 24.72 11.10 -15.55
N ARG A 154 23.62 10.44 -15.90
CA ARG A 154 23.28 10.09 -17.29
C ARG A 154 23.03 11.32 -18.15
N ALA A 155 22.46 12.39 -17.59
CA ALA A 155 22.25 13.64 -18.28
C ALA A 155 23.54 14.42 -18.54
N GLY A 156 24.65 14.06 -17.87
CA GLY A 156 25.98 14.69 -18.09
C GLY A 156 26.08 16.13 -17.61
N ILE A 157 25.21 16.57 -16.70
CA ILE A 157 25.19 17.94 -16.18
C ILE A 157 25.67 17.96 -14.73
N SER A 158 26.46 19.02 -14.36
CA SER A 158 26.87 19.21 -12.98
C SER A 158 25.70 19.68 -12.12
N TYR A 159 25.76 19.41 -10.83
CA TYR A 159 24.72 19.83 -9.89
C TYR A 159 25.31 20.23 -8.54
N GLU A 160 24.53 20.97 -7.76
CA GLU A 160 24.91 21.43 -6.41
C GLU A 160 24.92 20.25 -5.43
N GLU A 161 25.86 20.28 -4.48
CA GLU A 161 25.95 19.28 -3.42
C GLU A 161 24.63 19.24 -2.60
N GLY A 162 24.14 18.03 -2.29
CA GLY A 162 22.88 17.84 -1.58
C GLY A 162 21.61 17.99 -2.44
N LEU A 163 21.73 18.30 -3.75
CA LEU A 163 20.57 18.45 -4.64
C LEU A 163 19.74 17.16 -4.72
N CYS A 164 20.38 15.98 -4.78
CA CYS A 164 19.67 14.70 -4.85
C CYS A 164 18.79 14.46 -3.63
N GLY A 165 19.27 14.80 -2.43
CA GLY A 165 18.50 14.73 -1.20
C GLY A 165 17.30 15.69 -1.17
N ARG A 166 17.44 16.87 -1.80
CA ARG A 166 16.34 17.82 -1.98
C ARG A 166 15.32 17.31 -3.00
N ILE A 167 15.76 16.72 -4.13
CA ILE A 167 14.86 16.07 -5.11
C ILE A 167 14.04 14.96 -4.42
N ALA A 168 14.68 14.12 -3.61
CA ALA A 168 14.01 13.05 -2.88
C ALA A 168 13.00 13.56 -1.83
N ALA A 169 13.08 14.84 -1.43
CA ALA A 169 12.07 15.45 -0.58
C ALA A 169 10.76 15.77 -1.32
N TYR A 170 10.79 15.92 -2.64
CA TYR A 170 9.61 16.18 -3.48
C TYR A 170 9.12 14.90 -4.21
N ALA A 171 9.97 13.88 -4.34
CA ALA A 171 9.68 12.69 -5.11
C ALA A 171 9.06 11.58 -4.26
N GLY A 172 7.83 11.19 -4.55
CA GLY A 172 7.14 10.07 -3.91
C GLY A 172 7.68 8.69 -4.32
N GLY A 173 8.44 8.63 -5.43
CA GLY A 173 9.01 7.41 -5.97
C GLY A 173 10.07 7.69 -7.04
N GLY A 174 10.60 6.62 -7.63
CA GLY A 174 11.65 6.72 -8.64
C GLY A 174 11.23 7.47 -9.89
N ARG A 175 9.98 7.30 -10.35
CA ARG A 175 9.44 7.99 -11.53
C ARG A 175 9.39 9.50 -11.31
N ASP A 176 8.92 9.97 -10.14
CA ASP A 176 8.88 11.38 -9.81
C ASP A 176 10.27 12.00 -9.77
N ALA A 177 11.25 11.28 -9.19
CA ALA A 177 12.64 11.73 -9.15
C ALA A 177 13.22 11.88 -10.56
N VAL A 178 12.98 10.93 -11.45
CA VAL A 178 13.42 11.00 -12.86
C VAL A 178 12.75 12.16 -13.59
N ASN A 179 11.44 12.35 -13.41
CA ASN A 179 10.69 13.46 -14.04
C ASN A 179 11.21 14.83 -13.58
N LEU A 180 11.47 15.00 -12.26
CA LEU A 180 12.09 16.23 -11.73
C LEU A 180 13.47 16.45 -12.34
N VAL A 181 14.32 15.43 -12.40
CA VAL A 181 15.66 15.54 -13.01
C VAL A 181 15.55 15.90 -14.49
N GLN A 182 14.62 15.32 -15.24
CA GLN A 182 14.40 15.68 -16.64
C GLN A 182 13.98 17.14 -16.82
N SER A 183 13.07 17.63 -15.97
CA SER A 183 12.63 19.03 -15.97
C SER A 183 13.78 19.97 -15.67
N LEU A 184 14.59 19.67 -14.65
CA LEU A 184 15.78 20.44 -14.27
C LEU A 184 16.84 20.47 -15.37
N THR A 185 17.08 19.33 -16.00
CA THR A 185 18.04 19.21 -17.09
C THR A 185 17.58 19.99 -18.31
N SER A 186 16.29 19.91 -18.66
CA SER A 186 15.71 20.67 -19.76
C SER A 186 15.82 22.19 -19.52
N LEU A 187 15.50 22.65 -18.28
CA LEU A 187 15.65 24.05 -17.90
C LEU A 187 17.10 24.52 -18.03
N ALA A 188 18.04 23.72 -17.51
CA ALA A 188 19.46 24.08 -17.57
C ALA A 188 19.97 24.20 -19.01
N TRP A 189 19.53 23.30 -19.90
CA TRP A 189 19.88 23.39 -21.33
C TRP A 189 19.26 24.60 -22.02
N MET A 190 18.00 24.92 -21.73
CA MET A 190 17.32 26.10 -22.27
C MET A 190 18.02 27.40 -21.86
N GLU A 191 18.51 27.47 -20.63
CA GLU A 191 19.19 28.66 -20.08
C GLU A 191 20.72 28.67 -20.30
N GLY A 192 21.27 27.64 -20.94
CA GLY A 192 22.71 27.48 -21.16
C GLY A 192 23.51 27.29 -19.87
N LYS A 193 22.87 26.85 -18.79
CA LYS A 193 23.51 26.59 -17.50
C LYS A 193 24.37 25.35 -17.55
N LYS A 194 25.55 25.40 -16.94
CA LYS A 194 26.44 24.23 -16.80
C LYS A 194 26.21 23.46 -15.50
N LYS A 195 25.47 24.04 -14.56
CA LYS A 195 25.26 23.49 -13.22
C LYS A 195 23.82 23.74 -12.77
N ILE A 196 23.16 22.68 -12.26
CA ILE A 196 21.84 22.78 -11.64
C ILE A 196 21.99 23.12 -10.17
N THR A 197 21.18 24.05 -9.69
CA THR A 197 21.21 24.57 -8.31
C THR A 197 19.92 24.25 -7.57
N ALA A 198 19.92 24.45 -6.26
CA ALA A 198 18.70 24.31 -5.43
C ALA A 198 17.58 25.26 -5.88
N ARG A 199 17.94 26.48 -6.36
CA ARG A 199 16.96 27.45 -6.87
C ARG A 199 16.24 26.95 -8.13
N ASP A 200 16.95 26.22 -9.00
CA ASP A 200 16.34 25.61 -10.19
C ASP A 200 15.33 24.54 -9.76
N LEU A 201 15.64 23.78 -8.70
CA LEU A 201 14.71 22.80 -8.13
C LEU A 201 13.46 23.47 -7.54
N GLU A 202 13.61 24.55 -6.79
CA GLU A 202 12.47 25.29 -6.23
C GLU A 202 11.56 25.80 -7.35
N TRP A 203 12.13 26.37 -8.40
CA TRP A 203 11.37 26.79 -9.57
C TRP A 203 10.66 25.63 -10.28
N ALA A 204 11.37 24.51 -10.51
CA ALA A 204 10.80 23.34 -11.17
C ALA A 204 9.70 22.70 -10.32
N ALA A 205 9.87 22.67 -9.00
CA ALA A 205 8.87 22.15 -8.08
C ALA A 205 7.62 23.04 -8.06
N GLU A 206 7.77 24.36 -8.03
CA GLU A 206 6.65 25.30 -8.09
C GLU A 206 5.92 25.21 -9.43
N ALA A 207 6.63 25.25 -10.55
CA ALA A 207 6.06 25.13 -11.89
C ALA A 207 5.33 23.80 -12.12
N GLY A 208 5.89 22.69 -11.62
CA GLY A 208 5.32 21.35 -11.69
C GLY A 208 4.30 21.05 -10.59
N ARG A 209 4.03 22.00 -9.69
CA ARG A 209 3.18 21.84 -8.50
C ARG A 209 3.57 20.65 -7.61
N TYR A 210 4.86 20.32 -7.58
CA TYR A 210 5.38 19.36 -6.62
C TYR A 210 5.36 19.97 -5.23
N GLN A 211 4.80 19.25 -4.29
CA GLN A 211 4.86 19.65 -2.89
C GLN A 211 5.90 18.81 -2.16
N PRO A 212 6.67 19.39 -1.23
CA PRO A 212 7.52 18.60 -0.38
C PRO A 212 6.70 17.53 0.32
N LEU A 213 7.17 16.30 0.29
CA LEU A 213 6.56 15.22 1.03
C LEU A 213 6.58 15.59 2.51
N TYR A 214 5.40 15.90 3.04
CA TYR A 214 5.26 16.17 4.46
C TYR A 214 5.62 14.92 5.23
N ARG A 215 6.72 14.96 5.95
CA ARG A 215 7.15 13.90 6.85
C ARG A 215 6.93 14.38 8.26
N GLN A 216 6.04 13.72 8.95
CA GLN A 216 5.90 13.97 10.38
C GLN A 216 7.23 13.61 11.04
N LYS A 217 7.78 14.57 11.78
CA LYS A 217 8.91 14.36 12.67
C LYS A 217 8.38 14.23 14.09
N ILE A 218 9.08 13.47 14.89
CA ILE A 218 8.81 13.42 16.33
C ILE A 218 8.87 14.84 16.94
N ALA A 219 8.08 15.08 17.98
CA ALA A 219 8.11 16.31 18.74
C ALA A 219 9.51 16.55 19.33
N LYS A 220 9.81 17.80 19.74
CA LYS A 220 11.10 18.14 20.32
C LYS A 220 11.22 17.85 21.80
N GLN A 221 10.08 17.66 22.47
CA GLN A 221 10.00 17.49 23.92
C GLN A 221 8.89 16.49 24.26
N PRO A 222 8.98 15.76 25.37
CA PRO A 222 7.91 14.95 25.90
C PRO A 222 6.66 15.80 26.19
N GLN A 223 5.50 15.26 25.90
CA GLN A 223 4.21 15.94 26.11
C GLN A 223 3.20 14.97 26.73
N VAL A 224 2.32 15.52 27.56
CA VAL A 224 1.20 14.77 28.13
C VAL A 224 0.13 14.58 27.05
N GLY A 225 -0.38 13.36 26.93
CA GLY A 225 -1.44 13.05 25.98
C GLY A 225 -1.00 13.00 24.53
N VAL A 226 0.30 13.10 24.21
CA VAL A 226 0.81 13.06 22.81
C VAL A 226 1.74 11.88 22.62
N VAL A 227 1.41 11.04 21.63
CA VAL A 227 2.10 9.79 21.38
C VAL A 227 2.33 9.61 19.85
N ASN A 228 3.48 9.06 19.48
CA ASN A 228 3.76 8.74 18.09
C ASN A 228 3.28 7.31 17.77
N GLY A 229 2.16 7.21 17.07
CA GLY A 229 1.70 5.97 16.45
C GLY A 229 2.40 5.72 15.11
N LEU A 230 2.28 4.50 14.59
CA LEU A 230 2.81 4.09 13.29
C LEU A 230 1.71 3.49 12.42
N GLY A 231 1.61 3.97 11.20
CA GLY A 231 0.66 3.51 10.19
C GLY A 231 1.32 3.11 8.88
N VAL A 232 0.53 2.58 7.97
CA VAL A 232 0.91 2.34 6.56
C VAL A 232 -0.11 3.05 5.69
N GLN A 233 0.36 3.84 4.73
CA GLN A 233 -0.47 4.52 3.75
C GLN A 233 -0.92 3.55 2.65
N GLY A 234 -1.94 3.92 1.87
CA GLY A 234 -2.47 3.09 0.78
C GLY A 234 -1.45 2.70 -0.30
N ASN A 235 -0.35 3.45 -0.42
CA ASN A 235 0.77 3.13 -1.29
C ASN A 235 1.80 2.16 -0.67
N GLY A 236 1.50 1.55 0.48
CA GLY A 236 2.39 0.63 1.20
C GLY A 236 3.51 1.29 1.99
N ARG A 237 3.60 2.63 2.03
CA ARG A 237 4.64 3.36 2.75
C ARG A 237 4.28 3.52 4.22
N GLY A 238 5.25 3.23 5.11
CA GLY A 238 5.13 3.52 6.54
C GLY A 238 5.06 5.03 6.80
N THR A 239 4.33 5.41 7.83
CA THR A 239 4.20 6.80 8.26
C THR A 239 4.12 6.90 9.78
N LEU A 240 4.68 7.99 10.32
CA LEU A 240 4.45 8.38 11.71
C LEU A 240 3.07 9.03 11.80
N LEU A 241 2.35 8.75 12.87
CA LEU A 241 1.03 9.31 13.18
C LEU A 241 1.13 9.96 14.56
N SER A 242 0.91 11.26 14.67
CA SER A 242 0.69 11.86 15.98
C SER A 242 -0.69 11.47 16.48
N VAL A 243 -0.79 10.96 17.70
CA VAL A 243 -2.04 10.69 18.41
C VAL A 243 -2.07 11.63 19.60
N GLU A 244 -3.05 12.52 19.63
CA GLU A 244 -3.25 13.48 20.70
C GLU A 244 -4.50 13.13 21.49
N ALA A 245 -4.43 13.14 22.82
CA ALA A 245 -5.55 12.90 23.70
C ALA A 245 -5.69 14.04 24.71
N VAL A 246 -6.92 14.49 24.89
CA VAL A 246 -7.30 15.42 25.95
C VAL A 246 -8.44 14.79 26.75
N VAL A 247 -8.32 14.88 28.07
CA VAL A 247 -9.31 14.37 29.02
C VAL A 247 -9.84 15.52 29.85
N GLN A 248 -11.17 15.66 29.95
CA GLN A 248 -11.84 16.70 30.70
C GLN A 248 -12.78 16.06 31.73
N LYS A 249 -12.67 16.47 33.01
CA LYS A 249 -13.57 16.04 34.07
C LYS A 249 -14.96 16.67 33.95
N GLY A 250 -15.98 15.91 34.33
CA GLY A 250 -17.38 16.40 34.37
C GLY A 250 -18.09 16.33 33.00
N GLY A 251 -17.52 15.63 32.01
CA GLY A 251 -18.15 15.32 30.74
C GLY A 251 -18.39 13.81 30.61
N ASN A 252 -19.18 13.42 29.62
CA ASN A 252 -19.37 12.02 29.23
C ASN A 252 -19.28 11.94 27.72
N GLY A 253 -18.36 11.13 27.20
CA GLY A 253 -18.30 10.85 25.79
C GLY A 253 -16.90 10.76 25.19
N LEU A 254 -16.89 10.28 23.93
CA LEU A 254 -15.71 10.15 23.09
C LEU A 254 -15.91 10.94 21.80
N THR A 255 -14.96 11.82 21.51
CA THR A 255 -14.82 12.44 20.19
C THR A 255 -13.50 12.01 19.58
N VAL A 256 -13.54 11.62 18.31
CA VAL A 256 -12.35 11.27 17.54
C VAL A 256 -12.33 12.15 16.29
N THR A 257 -11.24 12.88 16.06
CA THR A 257 -11.06 13.79 14.91
C THR A 257 -9.80 13.45 14.12
N GLY A 258 -9.73 13.95 12.90
CA GLY A 258 -8.55 13.73 12.01
C GLY A 258 -8.51 12.35 11.34
N ILE A 259 -9.58 11.56 11.43
CA ILE A 259 -9.73 10.26 10.75
C ILE A 259 -10.84 10.34 9.68
N VAL A 260 -10.79 9.42 8.70
CA VAL A 260 -11.91 9.24 7.75
C VAL A 260 -13.03 8.53 8.51
N GLU A 261 -14.12 9.24 8.79
CA GLU A 261 -15.17 8.74 9.69
C GLU A 261 -16.11 7.71 9.06
N GLU A 262 -16.34 7.73 7.75
CA GLU A 262 -17.33 6.86 7.10
C GLU A 262 -16.96 6.54 5.66
N GLU A 263 -16.87 5.26 5.31
CA GLU A 263 -16.96 4.80 3.93
C GLU A 263 -18.42 4.52 3.57
N GLU A 264 -18.99 5.27 2.64
CA GLU A 264 -20.27 4.93 2.03
C GLU A 264 -20.07 3.79 1.02
N MET A 265 -20.31 2.55 1.42
CA MET A 265 -20.44 1.45 0.47
C MET A 265 -21.78 1.54 -0.26
N LYS A 266 -21.75 1.99 -1.50
CA LYS A 266 -22.87 1.88 -2.44
C LYS A 266 -22.93 0.44 -2.98
N ASN A 267 -23.61 -0.44 -2.29
CA ASN A 267 -24.12 -1.66 -2.89
C ASN A 267 -25.47 -1.34 -3.53
N GLY A 268 -25.74 -1.87 -4.73
CA GLY A 268 -26.93 -1.54 -5.56
C GLY A 268 -28.31 -1.74 -4.90
N GLN A 269 -28.40 -1.95 -3.59
CA GLN A 269 -29.63 -2.11 -2.81
C GLN A 269 -29.70 -1.26 -1.52
N GLY A 270 -28.71 -0.40 -1.23
CA GLY A 270 -28.75 0.46 -0.04
C GLY A 270 -27.39 1.03 0.34
N THR A 271 -27.38 2.14 1.07
CA THR A 271 -26.19 2.75 1.62
C THR A 271 -25.94 2.16 3.01
N ALA A 272 -24.93 1.33 3.18
CA ALA A 272 -24.49 0.87 4.49
C ALA A 272 -23.34 1.77 4.99
N LYS A 273 -23.55 2.47 6.10
CA LYS A 273 -22.50 3.23 6.80
C LYS A 273 -21.68 2.29 7.65
N ARG A 274 -20.38 2.18 7.39
CA ARG A 274 -19.43 1.45 8.21
C ARG A 274 -18.71 2.42 9.13
N LYS A 275 -18.75 2.18 10.46
CA LYS A 275 -17.90 2.91 11.41
C LYS A 275 -16.43 2.70 11.03
N SER A 276 -15.60 3.74 11.10
CA SER A 276 -14.18 3.58 10.87
C SER A 276 -13.56 2.63 11.91
N ASN A 277 -12.60 1.82 11.49
CA ASN A 277 -11.90 0.90 12.39
C ASN A 277 -11.18 1.66 13.51
N ALA A 278 -10.70 2.88 13.24
CA ALA A 278 -10.05 3.73 14.23
C ALA A 278 -11.02 4.18 15.34
N ARG A 279 -12.27 4.50 15.01
CA ARG A 279 -13.28 4.85 16.00
C ARG A 279 -13.64 3.65 16.89
N SER A 280 -13.79 2.47 16.28
CA SER A 280 -14.03 1.24 17.03
C SER A 280 -12.86 0.89 17.95
N ALA A 281 -11.61 1.11 17.50
CA ALA A 281 -10.43 0.95 18.35
C ALA A 281 -10.41 1.92 19.53
N ALA A 282 -10.84 3.18 19.34
CA ALA A 282 -10.94 4.16 20.41
C ALA A 282 -12.03 3.78 21.44
N GLU A 283 -13.18 3.25 21.00
CA GLU A 283 -14.21 2.71 21.89
C GLU A 283 -13.67 1.53 22.73
N ASN A 284 -12.90 0.62 22.12
CA ASN A 284 -12.24 -0.48 22.84
C ASN A 284 -11.22 0.03 23.87
N VAL A 285 -10.45 1.06 23.53
CA VAL A 285 -9.49 1.68 24.45
C VAL A 285 -10.17 2.25 25.67
N LEU A 286 -11.31 2.95 25.53
CA LEU A 286 -12.06 3.47 26.69
C LEU A 286 -12.56 2.34 27.60
N THR A 287 -13.14 1.29 27.00
CA THR A 287 -13.60 0.11 27.75
C THR A 287 -12.45 -0.54 28.52
N LEU A 288 -11.27 -0.60 27.93
CA LEU A 288 -10.09 -1.14 28.60
C LEU A 288 -9.62 -0.25 29.75
N LEU A 289 -9.63 1.08 29.57
CA LEU A 289 -9.22 2.03 30.60
C LEU A 289 -10.12 1.98 31.84
N GLU A 290 -11.40 1.59 31.68
CA GLU A 290 -12.28 1.34 32.83
C GLU A 290 -11.74 0.25 33.78
N GLN A 291 -11.05 -0.77 33.25
CA GLN A 291 -10.40 -1.82 34.02
C GLN A 291 -9.19 -1.29 34.82
N PHE A 292 -8.63 -0.16 34.41
CA PHE A 292 -7.57 0.56 35.11
C PHE A 292 -8.12 1.61 36.10
N GLY A 293 -9.44 1.63 36.34
CA GLY A 293 -10.08 2.52 37.28
C GLY A 293 -10.45 3.91 36.74
N PHE A 294 -10.33 4.13 35.43
CA PHE A 294 -10.75 5.36 34.78
C PHE A 294 -12.19 5.22 34.28
N SER A 295 -13.16 5.79 35.00
CA SER A 295 -14.58 5.71 34.60
C SER A 295 -14.86 6.62 33.40
N ALA A 296 -15.25 6.04 32.27
CA ALA A 296 -15.62 6.80 31.07
C ALA A 296 -16.87 7.70 31.29
N GLN A 297 -17.65 7.47 32.36
CA GLN A 297 -18.84 8.25 32.66
C GLN A 297 -18.52 9.61 33.31
N ASP A 298 -17.35 9.75 33.92
CA ASP A 298 -16.92 10.96 34.63
C ASP A 298 -16.04 11.88 33.79
N PHE A 299 -15.69 11.44 32.56
CA PHE A 299 -14.74 12.15 31.73
C PHE A 299 -15.21 12.23 30.30
N TYR A 300 -14.89 13.36 29.66
CA TYR A 300 -14.95 13.51 28.19
C TYR A 300 -13.56 13.32 27.64
N VAL A 301 -13.44 12.42 26.65
CA VAL A 301 -12.17 12.12 25.99
C VAL A 301 -12.23 12.58 24.54
N HIS A 302 -11.25 13.39 24.15
CA HIS A 302 -11.06 13.81 22.76
C HIS A 302 -9.74 13.26 22.25
N LEU A 303 -9.82 12.39 21.23
CA LEU A 303 -8.69 11.88 20.47
C LEU A 303 -8.59 12.62 19.13
N ASN A 304 -7.39 13.07 18.79
CA ASN A 304 -7.14 13.76 17.52
C ASN A 304 -5.93 13.14 16.79
N PHE A 305 -6.05 13.02 15.48
CA PHE A 305 -4.99 12.60 14.57
C PHE A 305 -4.62 13.78 13.66
N PRO A 306 -3.72 14.68 14.07
CA PRO A 306 -3.37 15.84 13.27
C PRO A 306 -2.62 15.43 12.00
N GLY A 307 -2.78 16.23 10.94
CA GLY A 307 -2.04 16.05 9.68
C GLY A 307 -2.86 15.52 8.50
N GLY A 308 -4.16 15.21 8.70
CA GLY A 308 -5.06 14.83 7.60
C GLY A 308 -4.66 13.52 6.87
N ILE A 309 -3.85 12.68 7.52
CA ILE A 309 -3.47 11.38 6.96
C ILE A 309 -4.63 10.43 7.21
N PRO A 310 -5.15 9.76 6.18
CA PRO A 310 -6.18 8.75 6.37
C PRO A 310 -5.66 7.65 7.30
N VAL A 311 -6.24 7.53 8.48
CA VAL A 311 -5.96 6.45 9.43
C VAL A 311 -7.17 5.52 9.42
N ASP A 312 -7.04 4.41 8.73
CA ASP A 312 -8.07 3.37 8.73
C ASP A 312 -7.44 2.03 9.14
N GLY A 313 -7.43 1.81 10.43
CA GLY A 313 -6.97 0.52 10.93
C GLY A 313 -6.90 0.48 12.45
N PRO A 314 -7.09 -0.70 13.05
CA PRO A 314 -7.03 -0.90 14.51
C PRO A 314 -5.59 -0.77 15.04
N SER A 315 -4.59 -0.68 14.17
CA SER A 315 -3.15 -0.69 14.52
C SER A 315 -2.68 0.53 15.31
N ALA A 316 -3.49 1.58 15.42
CA ALA A 316 -3.25 2.74 16.27
C ALA A 316 -3.78 2.55 17.72
N GLY A 317 -4.42 1.42 18.02
CA GLY A 317 -5.07 1.17 19.32
C GLY A 317 -4.12 1.32 20.50
N VAL A 318 -2.90 0.78 20.40
CA VAL A 318 -1.87 0.90 21.43
C VAL A 318 -1.45 2.36 21.64
N ALA A 319 -1.33 3.14 20.57
CA ALA A 319 -0.99 4.56 20.65
C ALA A 319 -2.12 5.39 21.26
N MET A 320 -3.37 5.09 20.90
CA MET A 320 -4.55 5.72 21.52
C MET A 320 -4.61 5.40 23.01
N PHE A 321 -4.41 4.13 23.39
CA PHE A 321 -4.39 3.72 24.79
C PHE A 321 -3.37 4.50 25.59
N LEU A 322 -2.13 4.56 25.10
CA LEU A 322 -1.06 5.27 25.81
C LEU A 322 -1.29 6.78 25.86
N ALA A 323 -1.83 7.39 24.81
CA ALA A 323 -2.15 8.81 24.77
C ALA A 323 -3.24 9.17 25.80
N VAL A 324 -4.32 8.39 25.85
CA VAL A 324 -5.40 8.63 26.83
C VAL A 324 -4.92 8.34 28.25
N TYR A 325 -4.15 7.27 28.47
CA TYR A 325 -3.55 6.96 29.77
C TYR A 325 -2.63 8.09 30.25
N SER A 326 -1.76 8.60 29.38
CA SER A 326 -0.90 9.75 29.67
C SER A 326 -1.72 11.00 30.03
N ALA A 327 -2.81 11.28 29.29
CA ALA A 327 -3.68 12.42 29.57
C ALA A 327 -4.43 12.29 30.92
N PHE A 328 -4.83 11.07 31.29
CA PHE A 328 -5.47 10.81 32.62
C PHE A 328 -4.50 10.94 33.77
N THR A 329 -3.28 10.42 33.59
CA THR A 329 -2.27 10.40 34.67
C THR A 329 -1.42 11.66 34.72
N GLU A 330 -1.56 12.54 33.73
CA GLU A 330 -0.71 13.74 33.53
C GLU A 330 0.80 13.42 33.43
N ILE A 331 1.15 12.16 33.09
CA ILE A 331 2.54 11.74 32.93
C ILE A 331 2.92 11.89 31.42
N PRO A 332 3.94 12.67 31.08
CA PRO A 332 4.36 12.84 29.71
C PRO A 332 4.98 11.55 29.14
N VAL A 333 4.77 11.31 27.85
CA VAL A 333 5.40 10.21 27.12
C VAL A 333 6.65 10.70 26.39
N ALA A 334 7.70 9.89 26.40
CA ALA A 334 8.95 10.21 25.69
C ALA A 334 8.67 10.48 24.21
N HIS A 335 9.10 11.65 23.73
CA HIS A 335 8.87 12.09 22.34
C HIS A 335 9.60 11.22 21.31
N THR A 336 10.66 10.50 21.70
CA THR A 336 11.43 9.61 20.85
C THR A 336 10.86 8.19 20.77
N LEU A 337 9.76 7.94 21.50
CA LEU A 337 9.06 6.67 21.46
C LEU A 337 8.03 6.66 20.31
N ALA A 338 7.98 5.56 19.57
CA ALA A 338 6.91 5.28 18.62
C ALA A 338 6.33 3.88 18.88
N LEU A 339 5.07 3.65 18.52
CA LEU A 339 4.45 2.36 18.77
C LEU A 339 3.37 2.01 17.77
N THR A 340 3.12 0.71 17.63
CA THR A 340 2.02 0.17 16.81
C THR A 340 1.50 -1.10 17.45
N GLY A 341 0.22 -1.34 17.30
CA GLY A 341 -0.45 -2.54 17.78
C GLY A 341 -1.95 -2.32 17.87
N GLU A 342 -2.71 -3.37 17.73
CA GLU A 342 -4.12 -3.39 18.03
C GLU A 342 -4.31 -3.77 19.50
N VAL A 343 -5.31 -3.18 20.15
CA VAL A 343 -5.63 -3.45 21.56
C VAL A 343 -6.92 -4.24 21.66
N GLY A 344 -6.85 -5.41 22.31
CA GLY A 344 -8.02 -6.20 22.66
C GLY A 344 -8.66 -5.71 23.98
N LEU A 345 -9.96 -6.02 24.18
CA LEU A 345 -10.73 -5.60 25.36
C LEU A 345 -10.17 -6.12 26.71
N HIS A 346 -9.33 -7.16 26.66
CA HIS A 346 -8.68 -7.72 27.85
C HIS A 346 -7.22 -7.30 27.99
N GLY A 347 -6.80 -6.24 27.27
CA GLY A 347 -5.45 -5.69 27.38
C GLY A 347 -4.37 -6.41 26.59
N GLN A 348 -4.73 -7.37 25.70
CA GLN A 348 -3.77 -8.00 24.82
C GLN A 348 -3.35 -7.02 23.72
N VAL A 349 -2.07 -7.05 23.36
CA VAL A 349 -1.53 -6.36 22.18
C VAL A 349 -1.49 -7.34 21.02
N LEU A 350 -2.36 -7.11 20.04
CA LEU A 350 -2.57 -7.98 18.88
C LEU A 350 -1.68 -7.60 17.70
N PRO A 351 -1.32 -8.57 16.84
CA PRO A 351 -0.43 -8.35 15.71
C PRO A 351 -1.05 -7.44 14.64
N VAL A 352 -0.17 -6.73 13.93
CA VAL A 352 -0.55 -5.79 12.88
C VAL A 352 0.24 -6.02 11.60
N GLY A 353 -0.26 -5.53 10.47
CA GLY A 353 0.44 -5.57 9.18
C GLY A 353 1.48 -4.47 9.03
N GLY A 354 2.42 -4.66 8.07
CA GLY A 354 3.35 -3.63 7.62
C GLY A 354 4.37 -3.17 8.69
N VAL A 355 4.82 -4.05 9.59
CA VAL A 355 5.72 -3.68 10.69
C VAL A 355 7.06 -3.20 10.17
N GLU A 356 7.61 -3.77 9.11
CA GLU A 356 8.88 -3.36 8.54
C GLU A 356 8.83 -1.93 7.99
N GLN A 357 7.77 -1.58 7.27
CA GLN A 357 7.50 -0.24 6.79
C GLN A 357 7.31 0.77 7.93
N LYS A 358 6.63 0.37 9.00
CA LYS A 358 6.41 1.16 10.20
C LYS A 358 7.71 1.43 10.94
N LEU A 359 8.58 0.43 11.10
CA LEU A 359 9.91 0.58 11.72
C LEU A 359 10.82 1.50 10.90
N ALA A 360 10.79 1.38 9.56
CA ALA A 360 11.52 2.29 8.67
C ALA A 360 11.06 3.74 8.84
N ALA A 361 9.73 3.98 8.91
CA ALA A 361 9.17 5.30 9.12
C ALA A 361 9.51 5.88 10.50
N ALA A 362 9.48 5.06 11.55
CA ALA A 362 9.87 5.47 12.90
C ALA A 362 11.34 5.94 12.94
N LYS A 363 12.24 5.15 12.35
CA LYS A 363 13.66 5.48 12.24
C LYS A 363 13.88 6.79 11.45
N GLU A 364 13.20 6.95 10.31
CA GLU A 364 13.28 8.14 9.48
C GLU A 364 12.78 9.40 10.21
N ALA A 365 11.74 9.25 11.04
CA ALA A 365 11.19 10.34 11.84
C ALA A 365 12.09 10.74 13.02
N GLY A 366 13.07 9.91 13.38
CA GLY A 366 14.01 10.13 14.47
C GLY A 366 13.63 9.44 15.79
N ALA A 367 12.73 8.46 15.75
CA ALA A 367 12.44 7.64 16.94
C ALA A 367 13.69 6.81 17.33
N THR A 368 13.91 6.69 18.61
CA THR A 368 15.00 5.87 19.17
C THR A 368 14.51 4.55 19.74
N LYS A 369 13.24 4.49 20.12
CA LYS A 369 12.58 3.32 20.70
C LYS A 369 11.25 3.06 20.01
N VAL A 370 10.97 1.80 19.66
CA VAL A 370 9.70 1.40 19.05
C VAL A 370 9.12 0.18 19.76
N LEU A 371 7.85 0.26 20.18
CA LEU A 371 7.13 -0.87 20.73
C LEU A 371 6.23 -1.50 19.67
N ILE A 372 6.33 -2.82 19.53
CA ILE A 372 5.56 -3.61 18.57
C ILE A 372 4.89 -4.81 19.26
N PRO A 373 3.82 -5.38 18.68
CA PRO A 373 3.24 -6.61 19.19
C PRO A 373 4.26 -7.75 19.20
N LYS A 374 4.28 -8.52 20.29
CA LYS A 374 5.21 -9.66 20.46
C LYS A 374 5.11 -10.68 19.33
N GLN A 375 3.92 -10.89 18.77
CA GLN A 375 3.72 -11.81 17.65
C GLN A 375 4.30 -11.31 16.32
N ASN A 376 4.59 -10.01 16.20
CA ASN A 376 5.27 -9.43 15.03
C ASN A 376 6.80 -9.41 15.16
N TRP A 377 7.34 -9.83 16.28
CA TRP A 377 8.76 -9.79 16.55
C TRP A 377 9.56 -10.71 15.60
N LYS A 378 10.72 -10.21 15.13
CA LYS A 378 11.68 -10.95 14.32
C LYS A 378 13.10 -10.65 14.80
N GLU A 379 13.99 -11.64 14.78
CA GLU A 379 15.39 -11.49 15.24
C GLU A 379 16.18 -10.41 14.50
N ASN A 380 15.91 -10.21 13.21
CA ASN A 380 16.60 -9.21 12.40
C ASN A 380 16.34 -7.75 12.84
N TYR A 381 15.33 -7.51 13.67
CA TYR A 381 15.01 -6.16 14.16
C TYR A 381 16.06 -5.61 15.13
N HIS A 382 16.88 -6.44 15.75
CA HIS A 382 18.03 -5.99 16.55
C HIS A 382 19.04 -5.15 15.76
N ASN A 383 19.13 -5.33 14.45
CA ASN A 383 20.13 -4.70 13.59
C ASN A 383 19.63 -3.40 12.91
N LEU A 384 18.46 -2.91 13.25
CA LEU A 384 17.85 -1.74 12.59
C LEU A 384 18.45 -0.39 13.03
N GLY A 385 19.25 -0.36 14.11
CA GLY A 385 19.80 0.86 14.68
C GLY A 385 18.78 1.73 15.43
N ILE A 386 17.65 1.13 15.81
CA ILE A 386 16.65 1.63 16.75
C ILE A 386 16.32 0.50 17.73
N GLU A 387 15.98 0.84 18.96
CA GLU A 387 15.56 -0.15 19.95
C GLU A 387 14.13 -0.61 19.66
N VAL A 388 13.93 -1.90 19.35
CA VAL A 388 12.60 -2.47 19.09
C VAL A 388 12.23 -3.41 20.23
N ILE A 389 11.14 -3.09 20.94
CA ILE A 389 10.69 -3.83 22.12
C ILE A 389 9.38 -4.55 21.80
N PRO A 390 9.33 -5.89 21.90
CA PRO A 390 8.09 -6.64 21.77
C PRO A 390 7.26 -6.56 23.05
N VAL A 391 5.97 -6.30 22.93
CA VAL A 391 5.00 -6.27 24.05
C VAL A 391 3.79 -7.16 23.74
N ALA A 392 3.33 -7.92 24.73
CA ALA A 392 2.18 -8.81 24.60
C ALA A 392 0.92 -8.23 25.25
N THR A 393 1.08 -7.35 26.23
CA THR A 393 -0.01 -6.74 26.99
C THR A 393 0.19 -5.25 27.21
N VAL A 394 -0.88 -4.53 27.55
CA VAL A 394 -0.79 -3.11 27.90
C VAL A 394 -0.04 -2.88 29.21
N GLN A 395 0.00 -3.86 30.12
CA GLN A 395 0.80 -3.80 31.35
C GLN A 395 2.30 -3.83 31.01
N GLU A 396 2.73 -4.77 30.12
CA GLU A 396 4.10 -4.80 29.62
C GLU A 396 4.48 -3.50 28.91
N LEU A 397 3.53 -2.94 28.14
CA LEU A 397 3.71 -1.65 27.45
C LEU A 397 3.94 -0.52 28.46
N LEU A 398 3.09 -0.36 29.46
CA LEU A 398 3.25 0.67 30.51
C LEU A 398 4.58 0.51 31.23
N GLY A 399 4.98 -0.72 31.57
CA GLY A 399 6.28 -1.02 32.14
C GLY A 399 7.44 -0.58 31.24
N ALA A 400 7.39 -0.89 29.95
CA ALA A 400 8.44 -0.51 28.99
C ALA A 400 8.54 1.00 28.75
N VAL A 401 7.42 1.73 28.90
CA VAL A 401 7.37 3.19 28.72
C VAL A 401 7.85 3.93 29.96
N PHE A 402 7.36 3.61 31.14
CA PHE A 402 7.54 4.42 32.33
C PHE A 402 8.62 3.88 33.31
N LEU A 403 8.89 2.56 33.34
CA LEU A 403 9.94 2.01 34.19
C LEU A 403 11.35 2.28 33.72
N SER A 404 11.56 2.49 32.40
CA SER A 404 12.87 2.71 31.82
C SER A 404 13.44 4.12 32.03
N GLU A 405 12.63 5.08 32.51
CA GLU A 405 13.03 6.48 32.69
C GLU A 405 13.29 6.90 34.14
N GLY A 406 13.26 5.96 35.09
CA GLY A 406 13.52 6.29 36.51
C GLY A 406 12.51 7.26 37.12
N ALA A 407 11.38 7.51 36.48
CA ALA A 407 10.28 8.29 37.05
C ALA A 407 9.64 7.47 38.18
N ALA A 408 9.61 8.03 39.35
CA ALA A 408 9.09 7.42 40.57
C ALA A 408 7.65 6.93 40.37
N LEU A 409 7.51 5.65 40.13
CA LEU A 409 6.23 4.92 40.01
C LEU A 409 5.63 4.62 41.38
N SER A 410 6.04 5.33 42.46
CA SER A 410 5.56 5.05 43.80
C SER A 410 4.07 5.35 44.01
N GLU A 411 3.43 6.18 43.17
CA GLU A 411 2.00 6.51 43.39
C GLU A 411 1.05 5.81 42.37
N GLY A 412 1.52 5.38 41.22
CA GLY A 412 0.66 4.74 40.18
C GLY A 412 0.62 3.22 40.24
N ILE A 413 1.68 2.57 40.76
CA ILE A 413 1.74 1.10 40.90
C ILE A 413 1.15 0.63 42.21
N ASP A 414 1.18 1.44 43.28
CA ASP A 414 0.47 1.13 44.53
C ASP A 414 -1.04 0.99 44.30
N PHE A 415 -1.59 1.71 43.33
CA PHE A 415 -2.98 1.56 42.90
C PHE A 415 -3.31 0.22 42.26
N LEU A 416 -2.31 -0.44 41.64
CA LEU A 416 -2.46 -1.75 40.99
C LEU A 416 -2.22 -2.91 41.96
N GLN A 417 -1.40 -2.72 43.02
CA GLN A 417 -1.11 -3.76 44.01
C GLN A 417 -2.16 -3.84 45.13
N GLU A 418 -2.85 -2.76 45.44
CA GLU A 418 -3.92 -2.79 46.46
C GLU A 418 -5.20 -3.52 46.02
N LYS A 419 -5.39 -3.79 44.71
CA LYS A 419 -6.56 -4.53 44.20
C LYS A 419 -6.37 -6.04 44.04
N GLU A 420 -5.15 -6.58 44.20
CA GLU A 420 -4.94 -8.04 44.23
C GLU A 420 -5.11 -8.68 45.64
N ILE A 421 -5.39 -7.90 46.66
CA ILE A 421 -5.53 -8.37 48.05
C ILE A 421 -6.92 -8.02 48.63
N GLY A 422 -7.93 -7.82 47.79
CA GLY A 422 -9.29 -7.54 48.28
C GLY A 422 -10.34 -8.45 47.65
#